data_8bf03196efe7cb86b89650fd3b5160d1
#
_entry.id   8bf03196efe7cb86b89650fd3b5160d1
#
_cell.length_a   1.000
_cell.length_b   1.000
_cell.length_c   1.000
_cell.angle_alpha   90.00
_cell.angle_beta   90.00
_cell.angle_gamma   90.00
#
_symmetry.space_group_name_H-M   'P 1'
#
loop_
_entity.id
_entity.type
_entity.pdbx_description
1 polymer ?
#
loop_
_entity_poly.entity_id
_entity_poly.type
_entity_poly.pdbx_seq_one_letter_code
_entity_poly.pdbx_strand_id
1 'polypeptide(L)'
;MCENVKNLLLKKHFEVYAWEEMMEDGMQVFYRNNELAGEAAVNHGCQCCGILPEGKKAAVIGRGNTAQGAIRALVRGGAYVTVYGRKNEEKLRKDIGQYDIIVNAVLWDPKRTDHIISRKELRQAKQQALLVDVSCDEHGAVETSRPTDYAQPTFVEEGVIHYCVDHTPSIYYREASKFISSQVKRFIRPLVTGETDEVLESGCVIRNGEMILEESCR
;
A
#
# COMPACT_ATOMS: atom_id res chain seq x y z
N MET A 1 -13.62 3.22 -6.77
CA MET A 1 -15.05 2.89 -6.44
C MET A 1 -15.68 2.17 -7.63
N CYS A 2 -16.48 1.10 -7.40
CA CYS A 2 -17.16 0.39 -8.48
C CYS A 2 -18.21 1.31 -9.16
N GLU A 3 -18.29 1.30 -10.51
CA GLU A 3 -19.15 2.20 -11.29
C GLU A 3 -20.63 2.13 -10.90
N ASN A 4 -21.13 0.93 -10.59
CA ASN A 4 -22.52 0.74 -10.14
C ASN A 4 -22.80 1.43 -8.79
N VAL A 5 -21.84 1.39 -7.88
CA VAL A 5 -21.94 2.07 -6.57
C VAL A 5 -21.88 3.57 -6.77
N LYS A 6 -20.94 4.06 -7.58
CA LYS A 6 -20.79 5.47 -7.92
C LYS A 6 -22.11 6.05 -8.48
N ASN A 7 -22.68 5.38 -9.49
CA ASN A 7 -23.94 5.79 -10.11
C ASN A 7 -25.10 5.82 -9.11
N LEU A 8 -25.14 4.86 -8.15
CA LEU A 8 -26.15 4.85 -7.11
C LEU A 8 -25.99 6.04 -6.16
N LEU A 9 -24.76 6.35 -5.74
CA LEU A 9 -24.45 7.46 -4.83
C LEU A 9 -24.82 8.81 -5.46
N LEU A 10 -24.44 9.02 -6.73
CA LEU A 10 -24.81 10.21 -7.51
C LEU A 10 -26.34 10.35 -7.62
N LYS A 11 -27.04 9.28 -8.03
CA LYS A 11 -28.50 9.27 -8.19
C LYS A 11 -29.24 9.55 -6.89
N LYS A 12 -28.71 9.13 -5.76
CA LYS A 12 -29.32 9.30 -4.43
C LYS A 12 -28.90 10.59 -3.74
N HIS A 13 -28.06 11.41 -4.37
CA HIS A 13 -27.55 12.67 -3.82
C HIS A 13 -26.84 12.48 -2.46
N PHE A 14 -26.09 11.39 -2.30
CA PHE A 14 -25.28 11.19 -1.09
C PHE A 14 -24.09 12.16 -1.07
N GLU A 15 -23.70 12.56 0.13
CA GLU A 15 -22.37 13.13 0.36
C GLU A 15 -21.41 11.99 0.65
N VAL A 16 -20.26 11.95 -0.04
CA VAL A 16 -19.27 10.88 0.05
C VAL A 16 -17.90 11.48 0.32
N TYR A 17 -17.25 10.94 1.33
CA TYR A 17 -15.93 11.34 1.75
C TYR A 17 -14.96 10.15 1.59
N ALA A 18 -13.89 10.36 0.83
CA ALA A 18 -12.83 9.38 0.63
C ALA A 18 -11.74 9.58 1.68
N TRP A 19 -11.51 8.59 2.51
CA TRP A 19 -10.53 8.65 3.59
C TRP A 19 -9.10 8.85 3.08
N GLU A 20 -8.79 8.30 1.92
CA GLU A 20 -7.50 8.42 1.25
C GLU A 20 -7.17 9.85 0.81
N GLU A 21 -8.19 10.69 0.64
CA GLU A 21 -8.04 12.09 0.23
C GLU A 21 -8.05 13.06 1.42
N MET A 22 -8.42 12.59 2.63
CA MET A 22 -8.46 13.44 3.81
C MET A 22 -7.06 13.80 4.30
N MET A 23 -6.70 15.08 4.19
CA MET A 23 -5.39 15.61 4.52
C MET A 23 -5.46 16.63 5.66
N GLU A 24 -4.54 16.54 6.62
CA GLU A 24 -4.35 17.48 7.71
C GLU A 24 -2.85 17.86 7.78
N ASP A 25 -2.53 19.13 7.69
CA ASP A 25 -1.14 19.63 7.70
C ASP A 25 -0.20 18.92 6.70
N GLY A 26 -0.73 18.58 5.52
CA GLY A 26 0.02 17.89 4.47
C GLY A 26 0.22 16.39 4.72
N MET A 27 -0.40 15.83 5.75
CA MET A 27 -0.38 14.39 6.04
C MET A 27 -1.78 13.79 5.89
N GLN A 28 -1.84 12.56 5.38
CA GLN A 28 -3.08 11.82 5.32
C GLN A 28 -3.58 11.49 6.73
N VAL A 29 -4.85 11.77 7.03
CA VAL A 29 -5.45 11.54 8.36
C VAL A 29 -5.37 10.06 8.78
N PHE A 30 -5.54 9.15 7.82
CA PHE A 30 -5.53 7.70 8.07
C PHE A 30 -4.16 7.04 7.81
N TYR A 31 -3.07 7.81 7.87
CA TYR A 31 -1.70 7.37 7.57
C TYR A 31 -1.27 6.10 8.32
N ARG A 32 -1.73 5.93 9.56
CA ARG A 32 -1.34 4.77 10.39
C ARG A 32 -1.88 3.45 9.83
N ASN A 33 -3.03 3.47 9.17
CA ASN A 33 -3.55 2.28 8.49
C ASN A 33 -2.62 1.83 7.35
N ASN A 34 -2.07 2.78 6.61
CA ASN A 34 -1.09 2.51 5.55
C ASN A 34 0.25 2.00 6.11
N GLU A 35 0.69 2.56 7.26
CA GLU A 35 1.86 2.02 7.96
C GLU A 35 1.63 0.57 8.41
N LEU A 36 0.44 0.26 8.96
CA LEU A 36 0.08 -1.10 9.36
C LEU A 36 0.05 -2.04 8.16
N ALA A 37 -0.34 -1.57 6.97
CA ALA A 37 -0.31 -2.37 5.76
C ALA A 37 1.11 -2.87 5.45
N GLY A 38 2.08 -1.96 5.42
CA GLY A 38 3.48 -2.32 5.18
C GLY A 38 4.09 -3.20 6.28
N GLU A 39 3.82 -2.87 7.55
CA GLU A 39 4.31 -3.63 8.71
C GLU A 39 3.75 -5.06 8.72
N ALA A 40 2.44 -5.22 8.50
CA ALA A 40 1.76 -6.50 8.48
C ALA A 40 2.19 -7.36 7.29
N ALA A 41 2.31 -6.77 6.10
CA ALA A 41 2.74 -7.48 4.89
C ALA A 41 4.14 -8.08 5.05
N VAL A 42 5.10 -7.31 5.58
CA VAL A 42 6.45 -7.80 5.84
C VAL A 42 6.45 -8.93 6.88
N ASN A 43 5.79 -8.72 8.02
CA ASN A 43 5.78 -9.71 9.09
C ASN A 43 5.11 -11.02 8.65
N HIS A 44 3.95 -10.94 8.02
CA HIS A 44 3.22 -12.11 7.56
C HIS A 44 3.91 -12.79 6.37
N GLY A 45 4.42 -12.03 5.39
CA GLY A 45 5.18 -12.59 4.27
C GLY A 45 6.43 -13.35 4.73
N CYS A 46 7.19 -12.78 5.65
CA CYS A 46 8.33 -13.46 6.25
C CYS A 46 7.91 -14.74 7.00
N GLN A 47 6.81 -14.69 7.76
CA GLN A 47 6.28 -15.85 8.48
C GLN A 47 5.83 -16.96 7.53
N CYS A 48 5.11 -16.64 6.46
CA CYS A 48 4.65 -17.61 5.45
C CYS A 48 5.81 -18.33 4.74
N CYS A 49 6.94 -17.64 4.59
CA CYS A 49 8.13 -18.17 3.91
C CYS A 49 9.17 -18.77 4.85
N GLY A 50 8.96 -18.72 6.18
CA GLY A 50 9.94 -19.18 7.16
C GLY A 50 11.23 -18.34 7.16
N ILE A 51 11.16 -17.06 6.81
CA ILE A 51 12.29 -16.14 6.72
C ILE A 51 12.33 -15.26 7.97
N LEU A 52 13.49 -15.17 8.59
CA LEU A 52 13.78 -14.13 9.59
C LEU A 52 14.52 -12.98 8.89
N PRO A 53 14.09 -11.72 9.12
CA PRO A 53 14.77 -10.55 8.57
C PRO A 53 16.19 -10.33 9.09
N GLU A 54 16.57 -10.93 10.24
CA GLU A 54 17.86 -10.75 10.89
C GLU A 54 19.02 -11.05 9.95
N GLY A 55 19.92 -10.08 9.80
CA GLY A 55 21.11 -10.18 8.94
C GLY A 55 20.82 -10.17 7.43
N LYS A 56 19.55 -10.10 7.01
CA LYS A 56 19.15 -10.07 5.60
C LYS A 56 19.31 -8.67 4.99
N LYS A 57 19.63 -8.64 3.71
CA LYS A 57 19.58 -7.39 2.93
C LYS A 57 18.17 -7.21 2.35
N ALA A 58 17.56 -6.08 2.65
CA ALA A 58 16.23 -5.77 2.18
C ALA A 58 16.21 -4.48 1.34
N ALA A 59 15.49 -4.51 0.22
CA ALA A 59 15.16 -3.33 -0.57
C ALA A 59 13.71 -2.93 -0.29
N VAL A 60 13.46 -1.64 -0.05
CA VAL A 60 12.10 -1.09 0.03
C VAL A 60 11.93 -0.06 -1.06
N ILE A 61 10.91 -0.23 -1.91
CA ILE A 61 10.57 0.67 -2.99
C ILE A 61 9.39 1.54 -2.52
N GLY A 62 9.64 2.85 -2.43
CA GLY A 62 8.68 3.81 -1.91
C GLY A 62 9.19 4.52 -0.65
N ARG A 63 8.54 5.63 -0.30
CA ARG A 63 8.85 6.47 0.88
C ARG A 63 7.61 6.91 1.63
N GLY A 64 6.42 6.53 1.16
CA GLY A 64 5.14 6.84 1.78
C GLY A 64 4.90 6.06 3.07
N ASN A 65 3.72 6.22 3.65
CA ASN A 65 3.36 5.61 4.93
C ASN A 65 3.48 4.08 4.93
N THR A 66 3.05 3.43 3.84
CA THR A 66 3.19 1.97 3.67
C THR A 66 4.66 1.53 3.70
N ALA A 67 5.53 2.25 2.97
CA ALA A 67 6.96 1.98 2.97
C ALA A 67 7.58 2.19 4.37
N GLN A 68 7.16 3.23 5.10
CA GLN A 68 7.63 3.47 6.48
C GLN A 68 7.25 2.32 7.43
N GLY A 69 6.05 1.77 7.27
CA GLY A 69 5.64 0.58 8.02
C GLY A 69 6.51 -0.65 7.72
N ALA A 70 6.76 -0.91 6.44
CA ALA A 70 7.62 -2.00 6.00
C ALA A 70 9.07 -1.84 6.49
N ILE A 71 9.65 -0.63 6.36
CA ILE A 71 10.99 -0.31 6.87
C ILE A 71 11.08 -0.59 8.36
N ARG A 72 10.07 -0.16 9.13
CA ARG A 72 10.02 -0.35 10.59
C ARG A 72 10.01 -1.83 10.96
N ALA A 73 9.22 -2.64 10.25
CA ALA A 73 9.17 -4.09 10.47
C ALA A 73 10.53 -4.76 10.18
N LEU A 74 11.13 -4.44 9.03
CA LEU A 74 12.43 -4.97 8.62
C LEU A 74 13.56 -4.59 9.58
N VAL A 75 13.63 -3.31 9.97
CA VAL A 75 14.67 -2.81 10.90
C VAL A 75 14.51 -3.44 12.29
N ARG A 76 13.28 -3.53 12.81
CA ARG A 76 13.01 -4.24 14.07
C ARG A 76 13.40 -5.72 14.00
N GLY A 77 13.24 -6.35 12.84
CA GLY A 77 13.65 -7.71 12.58
C GLY A 77 15.16 -7.89 12.36
N GLY A 78 15.95 -6.81 12.39
CA GLY A 78 17.41 -6.85 12.23
C GLY A 78 17.92 -6.91 10.78
N ALA A 79 17.10 -6.51 9.79
CA ALA A 79 17.52 -6.43 8.40
C ALA A 79 18.33 -5.16 8.10
N TYR A 80 19.22 -5.26 7.09
CA TYR A 80 19.90 -4.12 6.47
C TYR A 80 19.03 -3.56 5.34
N VAL A 81 18.41 -2.40 5.56
CA VAL A 81 17.41 -1.84 4.66
C VAL A 81 18.01 -0.78 3.74
N THR A 82 17.80 -0.93 2.43
CA THR A 82 18.07 0.10 1.43
C THR A 82 16.75 0.59 0.84
N VAL A 83 16.55 1.92 0.80
CA VAL A 83 15.29 2.53 0.31
C VAL A 83 15.49 3.10 -1.08
N TYR A 84 14.60 2.73 -2.00
CA TYR A 84 14.56 3.19 -3.37
C TYR A 84 13.32 4.05 -3.63
N GLY A 85 13.43 4.97 -4.56
CA GLY A 85 12.35 5.82 -5.02
C GLY A 85 12.49 6.10 -6.51
N ARG A 86 11.59 6.90 -7.08
CA ARG A 86 11.53 7.22 -8.53
C ARG A 86 12.87 7.61 -9.16
N LYS A 87 13.73 8.30 -8.41
CA LYS A 87 15.01 8.80 -8.95
C LYS A 87 16.11 7.73 -9.03
N ASN A 88 15.93 6.57 -8.43
CA ASN A 88 16.94 5.53 -8.35
C ASN A 88 16.42 4.11 -8.66
N GLU A 89 15.35 4.01 -9.45
CA GLU A 89 14.81 2.73 -9.95
C GLU A 89 15.86 1.94 -10.73
N GLU A 90 16.66 2.59 -11.59
CA GLU A 90 17.74 1.94 -12.32
C GLU A 90 18.82 1.34 -11.41
N LYS A 91 19.10 2.01 -10.28
CA LYS A 91 20.05 1.47 -9.30
C LYS A 91 19.48 0.22 -8.65
N LEU A 92 18.18 0.20 -8.31
CA LEU A 92 17.51 -1.01 -7.81
C LEU A 92 17.65 -2.17 -8.80
N ARG A 93 17.37 -1.93 -10.10
CA ARG A 93 17.47 -2.97 -11.14
C ARG A 93 18.86 -3.58 -11.22
N LYS A 94 19.91 -2.77 -11.07
CA LYS A 94 21.31 -3.25 -11.04
C LYS A 94 21.65 -4.01 -9.76
N ASP A 95 21.08 -3.60 -8.64
CA ASP A 95 21.37 -4.09 -7.32
C ASP A 95 20.49 -5.28 -6.90
N ILE A 96 19.45 -5.62 -7.69
CA ILE A 96 18.37 -6.54 -7.28
C ILE A 96 18.88 -7.90 -6.80
N GLY A 97 19.95 -8.41 -7.41
CA GLY A 97 20.56 -9.70 -7.07
C GLY A 97 21.21 -9.76 -5.70
N GLN A 98 21.33 -8.65 -4.97
CA GLN A 98 21.92 -8.67 -3.62
C GLN A 98 20.89 -8.81 -2.50
N TYR A 99 19.57 -8.65 -2.78
CA TYR A 99 18.54 -8.61 -1.77
C TYR A 99 17.94 -9.99 -1.49
N ASP A 100 17.68 -10.24 -0.22
CA ASP A 100 16.97 -11.42 0.28
C ASP A 100 15.48 -11.14 0.38
N ILE A 101 15.14 -9.86 0.65
CA ILE A 101 13.75 -9.37 0.76
C ILE A 101 13.61 -8.11 -0.09
N ILE A 102 12.57 -8.04 -0.90
CA ILE A 102 12.23 -6.87 -1.72
C ILE A 102 10.79 -6.49 -1.37
N VAL A 103 10.55 -5.24 -1.01
CA VAL A 103 9.21 -4.74 -0.68
C VAL A 103 8.83 -3.65 -1.67
N ASN A 104 7.73 -3.87 -2.40
CA ASN A 104 7.08 -2.84 -3.19
C ASN A 104 5.98 -2.18 -2.36
N ALA A 105 6.12 -0.86 -2.14
CA ALA A 105 5.17 -0.02 -1.42
C ALA A 105 4.97 1.32 -2.15
N VAL A 106 4.96 1.26 -3.47
CA VAL A 106 4.75 2.42 -4.35
C VAL A 106 3.26 2.51 -4.68
N LEU A 107 2.71 3.70 -4.59
CA LEU A 107 1.47 4.01 -5.27
C LEU A 107 1.73 4.05 -6.76
N TRP A 108 1.19 3.08 -7.50
CA TRP A 108 1.44 2.97 -8.93
C TRP A 108 0.65 4.01 -9.72
N ASP A 109 1.30 4.62 -10.69
CA ASP A 109 0.64 5.51 -11.63
C ASP A 109 0.07 4.67 -12.79
N PRO A 110 -1.26 4.55 -12.92
CA PRO A 110 -1.89 3.74 -13.96
C PRO A 110 -1.60 4.21 -15.38
N LYS A 111 -1.03 5.42 -15.53
CA LYS A 111 -0.60 5.94 -16.83
C LYS A 111 0.77 5.39 -17.28
N ARG A 112 1.52 4.79 -16.35
CA ARG A 112 2.79 4.13 -16.70
C ARG A 112 2.52 2.81 -17.42
N THR A 113 3.29 2.58 -18.49
CA THR A 113 3.25 1.36 -19.30
C THR A 113 4.47 0.45 -19.08
N ASP A 114 5.38 0.89 -18.19
CA ASP A 114 6.58 0.16 -17.80
C ASP A 114 6.42 -0.41 -16.38
N HIS A 115 7.42 -1.16 -15.93
CA HIS A 115 7.48 -1.70 -14.57
C HIS A 115 8.78 -1.25 -13.89
N ILE A 116 8.76 -1.14 -12.57
CA ILE A 116 10.00 -0.92 -11.78
C ILE A 116 10.81 -2.21 -11.77
N ILE A 117 10.15 -3.35 -11.59
CA ILE A 117 10.75 -4.70 -11.62
C ILE A 117 10.03 -5.51 -12.68
N SER A 118 10.69 -5.78 -13.81
CA SER A 118 10.20 -6.67 -14.84
C SER A 118 10.66 -8.11 -14.61
N ARG A 119 10.13 -9.06 -15.41
CA ARG A 119 10.61 -10.44 -15.41
C ARG A 119 12.12 -10.55 -15.64
N LYS A 120 12.67 -9.64 -16.43
CA LYS A 120 14.11 -9.61 -16.71
C LYS A 120 14.92 -9.32 -15.45
N GLU A 121 14.50 -8.37 -14.63
CA GLU A 121 15.14 -8.05 -13.36
C GLU A 121 14.94 -9.18 -12.35
N LEU A 122 13.74 -9.78 -12.29
CA LEU A 122 13.48 -10.90 -11.38
C LEU A 122 14.38 -12.12 -11.62
N ARG A 123 14.73 -12.41 -12.88
CA ARG A 123 15.71 -13.47 -13.20
C ARG A 123 17.11 -13.20 -12.65
N GLN A 124 17.42 -11.95 -12.30
CA GLN A 124 18.68 -11.55 -11.70
C GLN A 124 18.60 -11.52 -10.17
N ALA A 125 17.40 -11.60 -9.59
CA ALA A 125 17.21 -11.66 -8.16
C ALA A 125 17.76 -12.97 -7.57
N LYS A 126 18.01 -12.97 -6.26
CA LYS A 126 18.38 -14.23 -5.58
C LYS A 126 17.26 -15.24 -5.71
N GLN A 127 17.61 -16.47 -5.97
CA GLN A 127 16.66 -17.59 -5.92
C GLN A 127 16.06 -17.68 -4.51
N GLN A 128 14.76 -17.88 -4.41
CA GLN A 128 14.00 -17.91 -3.17
C GLN A 128 14.03 -16.57 -2.40
N ALA A 129 14.41 -15.46 -3.02
CA ALA A 129 14.16 -14.15 -2.43
C ALA A 129 12.66 -13.93 -2.22
N LEU A 130 12.31 -13.22 -1.15
CA LEU A 130 10.93 -12.85 -0.86
C LEU A 130 10.63 -11.47 -1.45
N LEU A 131 9.68 -11.40 -2.37
CA LEU A 131 9.10 -10.16 -2.87
C LEU A 131 7.75 -9.96 -2.20
N VAL A 132 7.65 -8.91 -1.38
CA VAL A 132 6.40 -8.47 -0.73
C VAL A 132 5.85 -7.30 -1.54
N ASP A 133 4.80 -7.53 -2.30
CA ASP A 133 4.10 -6.47 -3.02
C ASP A 133 2.87 -6.03 -2.22
N VAL A 134 2.98 -4.88 -1.55
CA VAL A 134 1.90 -4.35 -0.71
C VAL A 134 0.83 -3.65 -1.55
N SER A 135 1.22 -3.12 -2.70
CA SER A 135 0.28 -2.48 -3.64
C SER A 135 -0.59 -3.48 -4.38
N CYS A 136 -0.02 -4.62 -4.73
CA CYS A 136 -0.70 -5.73 -5.43
C CYS A 136 -1.42 -5.32 -6.72
N ASP A 137 -0.97 -4.22 -7.37
CA ASP A 137 -1.60 -3.70 -8.58
C ASP A 137 -1.35 -4.64 -9.76
N GLU A 138 -2.41 -5.09 -10.41
CA GLU A 138 -2.29 -5.82 -11.67
C GLU A 138 -1.67 -4.90 -12.74
N HIS A 139 -0.65 -5.39 -13.42
CA HIS A 139 0.19 -4.57 -14.33
C HIS A 139 0.86 -3.36 -13.64
N GLY A 140 1.11 -3.45 -12.35
CA GLY A 140 1.68 -2.40 -11.53
C GLY A 140 3.21 -2.30 -11.57
N ALA A 141 3.79 -1.87 -10.47
CA ALA A 141 5.25 -1.67 -10.34
C ALA A 141 6.08 -2.94 -10.54
N VAL A 142 5.51 -4.11 -10.25
CA VAL A 142 6.10 -5.43 -10.45
C VAL A 142 5.32 -6.19 -11.51
N GLU A 143 5.96 -6.52 -12.63
CA GLU A 143 5.32 -7.14 -13.80
C GLU A 143 4.61 -8.47 -13.49
N THR A 144 5.14 -9.23 -12.54
CA THR A 144 4.65 -10.58 -12.19
C THR A 144 3.69 -10.58 -11.01
N SER A 145 3.44 -9.45 -10.39
CA SER A 145 2.53 -9.36 -9.24
C SER A 145 1.09 -9.64 -9.65
N ARG A 146 0.41 -10.38 -8.78
CA ARG A 146 -1.03 -10.61 -8.83
C ARG A 146 -1.56 -10.74 -7.41
N PRO A 147 -2.76 -10.24 -7.11
CA PRO A 147 -3.35 -10.36 -5.78
C PRO A 147 -3.44 -11.81 -5.32
N THR A 148 -3.13 -12.03 -4.06
CA THR A 148 -3.28 -13.30 -3.34
C THR A 148 -4.14 -13.09 -2.10
N ASP A 149 -4.49 -14.17 -1.43
CA ASP A 149 -5.29 -14.14 -0.21
C ASP A 149 -4.59 -14.87 0.95
N TYR A 150 -5.23 -14.89 2.12
CA TYR A 150 -4.67 -15.54 3.30
C TYR A 150 -4.65 -17.08 3.22
N ALA A 151 -5.45 -17.70 2.33
CA ALA A 151 -5.46 -19.13 2.14
C ALA A 151 -4.29 -19.61 1.26
N GLN A 152 -3.90 -18.77 0.29
CA GLN A 152 -2.76 -18.99 -0.59
C GLN A 152 -1.94 -17.70 -0.71
N PRO A 153 -1.19 -17.34 0.36
CA PRO A 153 -0.58 -16.02 0.47
C PRO A 153 0.61 -15.80 -0.46
N THR A 154 1.18 -16.88 -0.99
CA THR A 154 2.42 -16.82 -1.78
C THR A 154 2.33 -17.65 -3.06
N PHE A 155 3.12 -17.26 -4.04
CA PHE A 155 3.40 -18.04 -5.25
C PHE A 155 4.86 -17.82 -5.66
N VAL A 156 5.37 -18.67 -6.55
CA VAL A 156 6.74 -18.55 -7.08
C VAL A 156 6.67 -18.18 -8.56
N GLU A 157 7.39 -17.13 -8.94
CA GLU A 157 7.57 -16.71 -10.33
C GLU A 157 9.04 -16.32 -10.54
N GLU A 158 9.64 -16.76 -11.66
CA GLU A 158 11.07 -16.53 -11.98
C GLU A 158 12.04 -16.92 -10.83
N GLY A 159 11.66 -17.89 -9.98
CA GLY A 159 12.45 -18.35 -8.82
C GLY A 159 12.35 -17.45 -7.58
N VAL A 160 11.54 -16.41 -7.62
CA VAL A 160 11.28 -15.46 -6.51
C VAL A 160 9.92 -15.78 -5.89
N ILE A 161 9.86 -15.81 -4.55
CA ILE A 161 8.61 -16.01 -3.81
C ILE A 161 7.88 -14.67 -3.74
N HIS A 162 6.68 -14.62 -4.25
CA HIS A 162 5.80 -13.45 -4.21
C HIS A 162 4.81 -13.58 -3.06
N TYR A 163 4.68 -12.53 -2.28
CA TYR A 163 3.63 -12.33 -1.29
C TYR A 163 2.86 -11.06 -1.69
N CYS A 164 1.60 -11.22 -2.07
CA CYS A 164 0.76 -10.14 -2.62
C CYS A 164 -0.63 -10.15 -1.98
N VAL A 165 -0.70 -10.41 -0.67
CA VAL A 165 -1.98 -10.44 0.06
C VAL A 165 -2.52 -9.03 0.20
N ASP A 166 -3.75 -8.82 -0.27
CA ASP A 166 -4.46 -7.57 -0.12
C ASP A 166 -5.00 -7.42 1.32
N HIS A 167 -5.30 -6.17 1.71
CA HIS A 167 -5.89 -5.81 3.01
C HIS A 167 -5.10 -6.30 4.25
N THR A 168 -3.79 -6.30 4.19
CA THR A 168 -2.90 -6.74 5.27
C THR A 168 -3.10 -6.02 6.61
N PRO A 169 -3.62 -4.76 6.73
CA PRO A 169 -3.99 -4.19 8.03
C PRO A 169 -4.97 -5.03 8.84
N SER A 170 -5.77 -5.91 8.19
CA SER A 170 -6.70 -6.80 8.87
C SER A 170 -6.00 -7.83 9.77
N ILE A 171 -4.73 -8.11 9.58
CA ILE A 171 -3.92 -8.93 10.49
C ILE A 171 -3.85 -8.28 11.87
N TYR A 172 -3.75 -6.97 11.91
CA TYR A 172 -3.74 -6.17 13.12
C TYR A 172 -5.06 -5.43 13.33
N TYR A 173 -6.19 -6.13 13.08
CA TYR A 173 -7.53 -5.54 13.06
C TYR A 173 -7.88 -4.72 14.30
N ARG A 174 -7.40 -5.10 15.49
CA ARG A 174 -7.66 -4.36 16.72
C ARG A 174 -7.02 -2.97 16.68
N GLU A 175 -5.76 -2.89 16.25
CA GLU A 175 -5.04 -1.62 16.15
C GLU A 175 -5.54 -0.78 14.98
N ALA A 176 -5.81 -1.41 13.83
CA ALA A 176 -6.38 -0.74 12.67
C ALA A 176 -7.75 -0.14 12.99
N SER A 177 -8.69 -0.92 13.55
CA SER A 177 -10.04 -0.45 13.89
C SER A 177 -10.01 0.63 14.97
N LYS A 178 -9.17 0.50 15.99
CA LYS A 178 -9.01 1.50 17.04
C LYS A 178 -8.52 2.83 16.49
N PHE A 179 -7.50 2.79 15.62
CA PHE A 179 -6.97 3.98 14.99
C PHE A 179 -8.02 4.62 14.06
N ILE A 180 -8.61 3.86 13.14
CA ILE A 180 -9.65 4.35 12.21
C ILE A 180 -10.79 4.97 13.01
N SER A 181 -11.32 4.28 14.02
CA SER A 181 -12.40 4.77 14.85
C SER A 181 -12.05 6.09 15.57
N SER A 182 -10.80 6.21 16.06
CA SER A 182 -10.35 7.44 16.72
C SER A 182 -10.32 8.64 15.77
N GLN A 183 -9.98 8.43 14.50
CA GLN A 183 -10.00 9.48 13.49
C GLN A 183 -11.43 9.81 13.04
N VAL A 184 -12.23 8.79 12.69
CA VAL A 184 -13.62 8.98 12.26
C VAL A 184 -14.44 9.74 13.30
N LYS A 185 -14.23 9.46 14.59
CA LYS A 185 -14.91 10.15 15.69
C LYS A 185 -14.80 11.67 15.63
N ARG A 186 -13.70 12.22 15.12
CA ARG A 186 -13.47 13.66 15.00
C ARG A 186 -14.48 14.33 14.07
N PHE A 187 -14.91 13.60 13.04
CA PHE A 187 -15.75 14.12 11.96
C PHE A 187 -17.25 13.86 12.15
N ILE A 188 -17.64 13.10 13.20
CA ILE A 188 -19.06 12.82 13.46
C ILE A 188 -19.85 14.11 13.71
N ARG A 189 -19.29 15.03 14.51
CA ARG A 189 -19.97 16.30 14.82
C ARG A 189 -20.15 17.16 13.58
N PRO A 190 -19.10 17.51 12.80
CA PRO A 190 -19.27 18.25 11.55
C PRO A 190 -20.29 17.62 10.60
N LEU A 191 -20.23 16.30 10.43
CA LEU A 191 -21.18 15.57 9.55
C LEU A 191 -22.64 15.69 10.02
N VAL A 192 -22.89 15.70 11.34
CA VAL A 192 -24.26 15.77 11.88
C VAL A 192 -24.77 17.20 11.95
N THR A 193 -23.93 18.17 12.27
CA THR A 193 -24.34 19.58 12.45
C THR A 193 -24.24 20.39 11.18
N GLY A 194 -23.56 19.91 10.14
CA GLY A 194 -23.24 20.68 8.94
C GLY A 194 -22.19 21.78 9.17
N GLU A 195 -21.43 21.72 10.29
CA GLU A 195 -20.31 22.62 10.52
C GLU A 195 -19.21 22.37 9.48
N THR A 196 -18.63 23.42 8.95
CA THR A 196 -17.52 23.30 8.00
C THR A 196 -16.26 22.79 8.69
N ASP A 197 -15.63 21.79 8.14
CA ASP A 197 -14.36 21.23 8.59
C ASP A 197 -13.45 21.05 7.37
N GLU A 198 -12.32 21.76 7.33
CA GLU A 198 -11.42 21.79 6.16
C GLU A 198 -10.84 20.42 5.84
N VAL A 199 -10.57 19.60 6.86
CA VAL A 199 -10.02 18.25 6.68
C VAL A 199 -11.08 17.33 6.07
N LEU A 200 -12.32 17.41 6.56
CA LEU A 200 -13.44 16.66 6.01
C LEU A 200 -13.73 17.10 4.56
N GLU A 201 -13.72 18.41 4.31
CA GLU A 201 -13.90 18.96 2.96
C GLU A 201 -12.86 18.47 1.96
N SER A 202 -11.60 18.32 2.39
CA SER A 202 -10.53 17.81 1.52
C SER A 202 -10.80 16.39 1.03
N GLY A 203 -11.57 15.60 1.77
CA GLY A 203 -11.96 14.25 1.39
C GLY A 203 -13.30 14.14 0.65
N CYS A 204 -14.01 15.25 0.43
CA CYS A 204 -15.32 15.22 -0.23
C CYS A 204 -15.17 14.90 -1.72
N VAL A 205 -15.69 13.75 -2.15
CA VAL A 205 -15.62 13.29 -3.55
C VAL A 205 -16.96 13.40 -4.29
N ILE A 206 -18.08 13.29 -3.57
CA ILE A 206 -19.44 13.48 -4.13
C ILE A 206 -20.23 14.40 -3.21
N ARG A 207 -20.91 15.38 -3.79
CA ARG A 207 -21.86 16.25 -3.09
C ARG A 207 -23.02 16.61 -4.01
N ASN A 208 -24.25 16.59 -3.49
CA ASN A 208 -25.48 16.96 -4.21
C ASN A 208 -25.69 16.22 -5.55
N GLY A 209 -25.18 14.98 -5.68
CA GLY A 209 -25.29 14.20 -6.91
C GLY A 209 -24.25 14.56 -7.98
N GLU A 210 -23.22 15.31 -7.62
CA GLU A 210 -22.12 15.70 -8.52
C GLU A 210 -20.76 15.25 -7.95
N MET A 211 -19.83 14.90 -8.85
CA MET A 211 -18.44 14.66 -8.49
C MET A 211 -17.75 15.98 -8.18
N ILE A 212 -17.17 16.11 -6.98
CA ILE A 212 -16.38 17.28 -6.55
C ILE A 212 -14.91 17.11 -6.87
N LEU A 213 -14.37 15.91 -6.59
CA LEU A 213 -13.03 15.51 -7.00
C LEU A 213 -13.19 14.46 -8.09
N GLU A 214 -12.57 14.66 -9.25
CA GLU A 214 -12.34 13.54 -10.16
C GLU A 214 -11.54 12.51 -9.37
N GLU A 215 -12.02 11.25 -9.35
CA GLU A 215 -11.21 10.15 -8.80
C GLU A 215 -9.84 10.27 -9.46
N SER A 216 -8.85 10.77 -8.72
CA SER A 216 -7.47 10.56 -9.13
C SER A 216 -7.39 9.04 -9.25
N CYS A 217 -7.25 8.51 -10.47
CA CYS A 217 -7.04 7.09 -10.70
C CYS A 217 -5.78 6.69 -9.90
N ARG A 218 -6.00 6.27 -8.65
CA ARG A 218 -5.01 5.72 -7.73
C ARG A 218 -5.28 4.25 -7.56
#